data_94bb9f04ee582368e4349f8daec25685
#
_entry.id   94bb9f04ee582368e4349f8daec25685
#
_cell.length_a   1.000
_cell.length_b   1.000
_cell.length_c   1.000
_cell.angle_alpha   90.00
_cell.angle_beta   90.00
_cell.angle_gamma   90.00
#
_symmetry.space_group_name_H-M   'P 1'
#
loop_
_entity.id
_entity.type
_entity.pdbx_description
1 polymer ?
#
loop_
_entity_poly.entity_id
_entity_poly.type
_entity_poly.pdbx_seq_one_letter_code
_entity_poly.pdbx_strand_id
1 'polypeptide(L)'
;MTDNNENKVLNVPHLRFPKFSGEWEICKVSELLDFYSTNSLSWEQLEYGEKAMMNLHYGLIHVGLPTMVDLRRDKLPNVKEGNMPKNFELCKEGDVAFADASEDTNEVAKVIELFNLDNKDIVLGGNTLIY
;
A
#
# COMPACT_ATOMS: atom_id res chain seq x y z
N MET A 1 -16.22 -44.13 1.37
CA MET A 1 -16.45 -42.71 1.38
C MET A 1 -16.85 -42.21 0.00
N THR A 2 -17.79 -41.33 -0.04
CA THR A 2 -18.23 -40.79 -1.31
C THR A 2 -17.15 -39.91 -1.91
N ASP A 3 -16.85 -40.18 -3.14
CA ASP A 3 -15.99 -39.30 -3.91
C ASP A 3 -16.75 -38.04 -4.30
N ASN A 4 -16.33 -36.90 -3.80
CA ASN A 4 -17.00 -35.64 -4.07
C ASN A 4 -16.57 -35.02 -5.39
N ASN A 5 -15.64 -35.65 -6.14
CA ASN A 5 -15.14 -35.06 -7.38
C ASN A 5 -16.23 -34.94 -8.45
N GLU A 6 -17.20 -35.87 -8.48
CA GLU A 6 -18.29 -35.79 -9.43
C GLU A 6 -19.18 -34.57 -9.23
N ASN A 7 -19.30 -34.10 -7.99
CA ASN A 7 -20.11 -32.96 -7.61
C ASN A 7 -19.29 -31.70 -7.25
N LYS A 8 -18.00 -31.76 -7.49
CA LYS A 8 -17.12 -30.66 -7.16
C LYS A 8 -17.37 -29.48 -8.10
N VAL A 9 -17.69 -28.34 -7.52
CA VAL A 9 -17.76 -27.09 -8.26
C VAL A 9 -16.35 -26.51 -8.36
N LEU A 10 -15.88 -26.27 -9.57
CA LEU A 10 -14.57 -25.67 -9.79
C LEU A 10 -14.60 -24.22 -9.36
N ASN A 11 -13.56 -23.79 -8.67
CA ASN A 11 -13.39 -22.41 -8.22
C ASN A 11 -12.71 -21.56 -9.30
N VAL A 12 -13.43 -21.35 -10.39
CA VAL A 12 -12.93 -20.60 -11.55
C VAL A 12 -13.76 -19.35 -11.77
N PRO A 13 -13.18 -18.25 -12.26
CA PRO A 13 -13.95 -17.07 -12.62
C PRO A 13 -14.77 -17.32 -13.88
N HIS A 14 -15.94 -16.69 -13.98
CA HIS A 14 -16.76 -16.73 -15.20
C HIS A 14 -16.06 -16.08 -16.38
N LEU A 15 -15.36 -14.99 -16.11
CA LEU A 15 -14.55 -14.28 -17.10
C LEU A 15 -13.12 -14.24 -16.61
N ARG A 16 -12.18 -14.41 -17.53
CA ARG A 16 -10.77 -14.32 -17.21
C ARG A 16 -10.01 -13.78 -18.42
N PHE A 17 -8.86 -13.18 -18.13
CA PHE A 17 -7.97 -12.75 -19.19
C PHE A 17 -7.33 -13.97 -19.88
N PRO A 18 -7.02 -13.87 -21.19
CA PRO A 18 -6.53 -15.02 -21.96
C PRO A 18 -5.28 -15.70 -21.41
N LYS A 19 -4.47 -14.97 -20.65
CA LYS A 19 -3.22 -15.50 -20.07
C LYS A 19 -3.43 -16.38 -18.84
N PHE A 20 -4.63 -16.34 -18.26
CA PHE A 20 -4.89 -17.01 -17.00
C PHE A 20 -5.73 -18.26 -17.20
N SER A 21 -5.41 -19.29 -16.46
CA SER A 21 -6.11 -20.57 -16.46
C SER A 21 -6.10 -21.19 -15.07
N GLY A 22 -6.90 -22.22 -14.86
CA GLY A 22 -6.98 -22.93 -13.60
C GLY A 22 -8.00 -22.33 -12.64
N GLU A 23 -8.00 -22.86 -11.42
CA GLU A 23 -8.88 -22.43 -10.35
C GLU A 23 -8.29 -21.28 -9.55
N TRP A 24 -9.14 -20.57 -8.83
CA TRP A 24 -8.70 -19.68 -7.77
C TRP A 24 -8.01 -20.48 -6.66
N GLU A 25 -6.91 -19.95 -6.16
CA GLU A 25 -6.24 -20.50 -5.00
C GLU A 25 -6.52 -19.66 -3.77
N ILE A 26 -6.64 -20.32 -2.62
CA ILE A 26 -6.69 -19.65 -1.33
C ILE A 26 -5.28 -19.69 -0.75
N CYS A 27 -4.73 -18.53 -0.44
CA CYS A 27 -3.41 -18.41 0.17
C CYS A 27 -3.42 -17.32 1.23
N LYS A 28 -2.42 -17.34 2.11
CA LYS A 28 -2.25 -16.27 3.09
C LYS A 28 -1.67 -15.03 2.42
N VAL A 29 -2.05 -13.87 2.92
CA VAL A 29 -1.48 -12.61 2.44
C VAL A 29 0.04 -12.59 2.56
N SER A 30 0.57 -13.18 3.63
CA SER A 30 2.03 -13.29 3.84
C SER A 30 2.77 -14.15 2.82
N GLU A 31 2.06 -14.96 2.05
CA GLU A 31 2.64 -15.75 0.96
C GLU A 31 2.76 -14.93 -0.34
N LEU A 32 2.00 -13.85 -0.44
CA LEU A 32 1.93 -13.01 -1.62
C LEU A 32 2.71 -11.69 -1.46
N LEU A 33 2.71 -11.16 -0.26
CA LEU A 33 3.16 -9.80 0.02
C LEU A 33 4.11 -9.78 1.21
N ASP A 34 5.10 -8.91 1.16
CA ASP A 34 6.02 -8.67 2.27
C ASP A 34 5.61 -7.41 3.02
N PHE A 35 5.74 -7.44 4.34
CA PHE A 35 5.46 -6.29 5.20
C PHE A 35 6.69 -5.42 5.36
N TYR A 36 6.48 -4.12 5.30
CA TYR A 36 7.50 -3.14 5.59
C TYR A 36 7.28 -2.52 6.96
N SER A 37 8.36 -2.15 7.61
CA SER A 37 8.27 -1.39 8.85
C SER A 37 7.81 0.04 8.56
N THR A 38 7.01 0.58 9.47
CA THR A 38 6.44 1.91 9.35
C THR A 38 6.98 2.83 10.44
N ASN A 39 6.96 4.13 10.17
CA ASN A 39 7.46 5.15 11.08
C ASN A 39 6.39 6.20 11.31
N SER A 40 5.86 6.25 12.52
CA SER A 40 4.83 7.20 12.87
C SER A 40 5.41 8.61 12.99
N LEU A 41 5.00 9.49 12.10
CA LEU A 41 5.36 10.90 12.11
C LEU A 41 4.08 11.73 12.16
N SER A 42 4.08 12.78 12.99
CA SER A 42 2.96 13.71 13.06
C SER A 42 3.06 14.73 11.92
N TRP A 43 1.96 15.41 11.62
CA TRP A 43 1.96 16.48 10.62
C TRP A 43 2.94 17.60 10.96
N GLU A 44 3.22 17.83 12.24
CA GLU A 44 4.18 18.83 12.70
C GLU A 44 5.62 18.49 12.31
N GLN A 45 5.91 17.22 12.08
CA GLN A 45 7.22 16.73 11.67
C GLN A 45 7.39 16.69 10.15
N LEU A 46 6.38 17.11 9.42
CA LEU A 46 6.34 17.07 7.97
C LEU A 46 6.19 18.49 7.39
N GLU A 47 6.70 18.68 6.18
CA GLU A 47 6.56 19.92 5.44
C GLU A 47 6.53 19.63 3.95
N TYR A 48 5.81 20.44 3.19
CA TYR A 48 5.86 20.35 1.74
C TYR A 48 7.06 21.13 1.20
N GLY A 49 7.65 20.65 0.12
CA GLY A 49 8.81 21.25 -0.52
C GLY A 49 9.56 20.25 -1.37
N GLU A 50 10.73 20.65 -1.82
CA GLU A 50 11.59 19.83 -2.68
C GLU A 50 12.75 19.24 -1.89
N LYS A 51 12.47 18.33 -1.00
CA LYS A 51 13.48 17.60 -0.24
C LYS A 51 13.53 16.14 -0.67
N ALA A 52 14.65 15.50 -0.35
CA ALA A 52 14.92 14.15 -0.82
C ALA A 52 14.07 13.06 -0.15
N MET A 53 13.69 13.27 1.11
CA MET A 53 12.97 12.23 1.87
C MET A 53 11.52 12.63 2.11
N MET A 54 10.61 11.85 1.57
CA MET A 54 9.17 12.06 1.71
C MET A 54 8.57 11.07 2.69
N ASN A 55 7.38 11.39 3.19
CA ASN A 55 6.62 10.51 4.06
C ASN A 55 5.21 10.30 3.50
N LEU A 56 4.78 9.05 3.48
CA LEU A 56 3.40 8.71 3.15
C LEU A 56 2.60 8.63 4.45
N HIS A 57 2.05 9.76 4.86
CA HIS A 57 1.20 9.84 6.04
C HIS A 57 -0.16 9.17 5.74
N TYR A 58 -0.66 8.36 6.67
CA TYR A 58 -1.92 7.62 6.47
C TYR A 58 -3.10 8.53 6.15
N GLY A 59 -3.12 9.74 6.67
CA GLY A 59 -4.17 10.72 6.39
C GLY A 59 -4.30 11.07 4.90
N LEU A 60 -3.21 10.98 4.15
CA LEU A 60 -3.23 11.23 2.71
C LEU A 60 -3.86 10.07 1.93
N ILE A 61 -3.84 8.87 2.46
CA ILE A 61 -4.52 7.72 1.85
C ILE A 61 -6.03 7.94 1.90
N HIS A 62 -6.53 8.50 3.00
CA HIS A 62 -7.95 8.82 3.15
C HIS A 62 -8.37 10.00 2.31
N VAL A 63 -7.57 11.08 2.32
CA VAL A 63 -7.90 12.32 1.65
C VAL A 63 -6.66 12.88 0.97
N GLY A 64 -6.72 13.10 -0.31
CA GLY A 64 -5.71 13.83 -1.03
C GLY A 64 -4.90 13.05 -2.06
N LEU A 65 -4.89 11.72 -2.01
CA LEU A 65 -4.19 10.91 -3.00
C LEU A 65 -5.14 10.06 -3.84
N PRO A 66 -4.84 9.88 -5.14
CA PRO A 66 -5.56 8.93 -5.97
C PRO A 66 -5.17 7.49 -5.62
N THR A 67 -5.90 6.53 -6.16
CA THR A 67 -5.60 5.10 -5.97
C THR A 67 -4.22 4.71 -6.51
N MET A 68 -3.82 5.29 -7.64
CA MET A 68 -2.49 5.12 -8.21
C MET A 68 -1.71 6.42 -8.03
N VAL A 69 -0.74 6.41 -7.15
CA VAL A 69 0.08 7.58 -6.83
C VAL A 69 1.25 7.68 -7.81
N ASP A 70 1.36 8.82 -8.46
CA ASP A 70 2.41 9.12 -9.41
C ASP A 70 3.08 10.44 -9.01
N LEU A 71 4.30 10.38 -8.51
CA LEU A 71 5.01 11.55 -7.97
C LEU A 71 5.49 12.53 -9.04
N ARG A 72 5.31 12.22 -10.31
CA ARG A 72 5.45 13.23 -11.38
C ARG A 72 4.29 14.24 -11.35
N ARG A 73 3.17 13.87 -10.75
CA ARG A 73 1.93 14.65 -10.65
C ARG A 73 1.54 14.93 -9.20
N ASP A 74 1.55 13.88 -8.37
CA ASP A 74 1.11 13.94 -6.98
C ASP A 74 2.27 14.38 -6.07
N LYS A 75 1.94 15.00 -4.95
CA LYS A 75 2.93 15.49 -3.99
C LYS A 75 2.73 14.87 -2.63
N LEU A 76 3.84 14.48 -2.02
CA LEU A 76 3.88 14.02 -0.63
C LEU A 76 4.68 15.01 0.21
N PRO A 77 4.37 15.13 1.51
CA PRO A 77 5.18 15.95 2.41
C PRO A 77 6.55 15.33 2.62
N ASN A 78 7.53 16.17 2.92
CA ASN A 78 8.88 15.77 3.29
C ASN A 78 9.01 15.68 4.79
N VAL A 79 9.90 14.81 5.26
CA VAL A 79 10.28 14.75 6.67
C VAL A 79 11.14 15.97 6.98
N LYS A 80 10.77 16.75 8.00
CA LYS A 80 11.54 17.89 8.45
C LYS A 80 12.92 17.48 8.93
N GLU A 81 13.89 18.36 8.77
CA GLU A 81 15.24 18.15 9.26
C GLU A 81 15.23 17.84 10.76
N GLY A 82 16.00 16.83 11.15
CA GLY A 82 16.07 16.36 12.54
C GLY A 82 14.98 15.40 12.97
N ASN A 83 13.97 15.13 12.12
CA ASN A 83 12.86 14.24 12.44
C ASN A 83 12.94 12.88 11.72
N MET A 84 14.02 12.60 11.02
CA MET A 84 14.19 11.29 10.38
C MET A 84 14.24 10.16 11.41
N PRO A 85 13.46 9.08 11.19
CA PRO A 85 13.57 7.89 12.02
C PRO A 85 14.98 7.29 11.97
N LYS A 86 15.39 6.65 13.04
CA LYS A 86 16.69 5.96 13.08
C LYS A 86 16.70 4.72 12.19
N ASN A 87 15.61 3.98 12.18
CA ASN A 87 15.44 2.79 11.37
C ASN A 87 14.22 3.00 10.47
N PHE A 88 14.39 2.79 9.20
CA PHE A 88 13.29 2.93 8.24
C PHE A 88 13.54 2.06 7.01
N GLU A 89 12.47 1.75 6.31
CA GLU A 89 12.51 1.08 5.02
C GLU A 89 11.92 2.01 3.97
N LEU A 90 12.53 2.01 2.79
CA LEU A 90 12.07 2.81 1.68
C LEU A 90 11.04 2.04 0.85
N CYS A 91 10.00 2.74 0.43
CA CYS A 91 9.01 2.21 -0.48
C CYS A 91 9.59 2.02 -1.88
N LYS A 92 9.04 1.08 -2.61
CA LYS A 92 9.40 0.77 -4.00
C LYS A 92 8.20 0.97 -4.91
N GLU A 93 8.47 1.19 -6.17
CA GLU A 93 7.41 1.22 -7.18
C GLU A 93 6.67 -0.12 -7.20
N GLY A 94 5.36 -0.06 -7.25
CA GLY A 94 4.48 -1.21 -7.17
C GLY A 94 4.04 -1.59 -5.76
N ASP A 95 4.63 -0.99 -4.72
CA ASP A 95 4.19 -1.22 -3.36
C ASP A 95 2.76 -0.69 -3.14
N VAL A 96 1.99 -1.40 -2.33
CA VAL A 96 0.64 -0.99 -1.97
C VAL A 96 0.59 -0.65 -0.49
N ALA A 97 -0.08 0.44 -0.17
CA ALA A 97 -0.25 0.91 1.19
C ALA A 97 -1.73 0.86 1.59
N PHE A 98 -2.00 0.17 2.71
CA PHE A 98 -3.33 0.08 3.28
C PHE A 98 -3.39 0.96 4.53
N ALA A 99 -4.40 1.81 4.62
CA ALA A 99 -4.65 2.55 5.86
C ALA A 99 -5.33 1.59 6.86
N ASP A 100 -4.67 1.32 7.98
CA ASP A 100 -5.18 0.40 8.99
C ASP A 100 -6.04 1.08 10.06
N ALA A 101 -6.15 2.40 10.02
CA ALA A 101 -6.94 3.19 10.95
C ALA A 101 -7.69 4.30 10.21
N SER A 102 -8.93 4.54 10.61
CA SER A 102 -9.75 5.64 10.12
C SER A 102 -10.79 6.02 11.17
N GLU A 103 -11.18 7.28 11.19
CA GLU A 103 -12.32 7.75 11.96
C GLU A 103 -13.65 7.31 11.33
N ASP A 104 -13.64 7.06 10.02
CA ASP A 104 -14.80 6.55 9.28
C ASP A 104 -14.64 5.07 9.00
N THR A 105 -15.61 4.28 9.44
CA THR A 105 -15.60 2.82 9.24
C THR A 105 -15.62 2.40 7.77
N ASN A 106 -16.10 3.27 6.88
CA ASN A 106 -16.11 3.01 5.44
C ASN A 106 -14.74 3.22 4.79
N GLU A 107 -13.81 3.87 5.47
CA GLU A 107 -12.49 4.21 4.95
C GLU A 107 -11.38 3.32 5.50
N VAL A 108 -11.69 2.42 6.43
CA VAL A 108 -10.71 1.46 6.94
C VAL A 108 -10.27 0.52 5.82
N ALA A 109 -8.96 0.29 5.76
CA ALA A 109 -8.32 -0.52 4.74
C ALA A 109 -8.38 0.08 3.32
N LYS A 110 -8.63 1.37 3.20
CA LYS A 110 -8.45 2.05 1.92
C LYS A 110 -7.02 1.87 1.43
N VAL A 111 -6.84 1.60 0.15
CA VAL A 111 -5.54 1.21 -0.41
C VAL A 111 -5.14 2.13 -1.55
N ILE A 112 -3.85 2.39 -1.64
CA ILE A 112 -3.22 3.06 -2.78
C ILE A 112 -2.04 2.23 -3.28
N GLU A 113 -1.67 2.41 -4.54
CA GLU A 113 -0.45 1.87 -5.12
C GLU A 113 0.54 2.99 -5.39
N LEU A 114 1.80 2.79 -5.04
CA LEU A 114 2.90 3.68 -5.41
C LEU A 114 3.37 3.34 -6.83
N PHE A 115 2.68 3.89 -7.81
CA PHE A 115 2.86 3.55 -9.22
C PHE A 115 4.17 4.09 -9.78
N ASN A 116 4.48 5.36 -9.51
CA ASN A 116 5.71 5.99 -9.99
C ASN A 116 6.28 6.91 -8.91
N LEU A 117 7.50 6.64 -8.48
CA LEU A 117 8.16 7.39 -7.42
C LEU A 117 9.01 8.56 -7.92
N ASP A 118 9.18 8.69 -9.24
CA ASP A 118 9.98 9.75 -9.84
C ASP A 118 11.38 9.87 -9.20
N ASN A 119 12.01 8.72 -8.93
CA ASN A 119 13.31 8.59 -8.25
C ASN A 119 13.39 9.24 -6.86
N LYS A 120 12.25 9.37 -6.20
CA LYS A 120 12.19 9.94 -4.84
C LYS A 120 12.14 8.84 -3.79
N ASP A 121 12.68 9.16 -2.62
CA ASP A 121 12.68 8.26 -1.48
C ASP A 121 11.48 8.53 -0.57
N ILE A 122 10.76 7.48 -0.22
CA ILE A 122 9.55 7.57 0.61
C ILE A 122 9.66 6.63 1.79
N VAL A 123 9.45 7.16 2.99
CA VAL A 123 9.24 6.36 4.20
C VAL A 123 7.75 6.33 4.52
N LEU A 124 7.31 5.21 5.03
CA LEU A 124 5.91 5.00 5.31
C LEU A 124 5.51 5.52 6.68
N GLY A 125 4.40 6.23 6.74
CA GLY A 125 3.82 6.68 8.00
C GLY A 125 3.23 5.54 8.82
N GLY A 126 3.07 5.74 10.12
CA GLY A 126 2.37 4.81 10.99
C GLY A 126 0.89 4.67 10.59
N ASN A 127 0.23 3.67 11.15
CA ASN A 127 -1.16 3.33 10.82
C ASN A 127 -1.37 2.96 9.34
N THR A 128 -0.35 2.42 8.72
CA THR A 128 -0.42 1.87 7.38
C THR A 128 0.27 0.52 7.34
N LEU A 129 -0.20 -0.33 6.43
CA LEU A 129 0.45 -1.60 6.10
C LEU A 129 0.95 -1.47 4.68
N ILE A 130 2.18 -1.90 4.43
CA ILE A 130 2.72 -1.91 3.07
C ILE A 130 3.13 -3.30 2.66
N TYR A 131 2.93 -3.54 1.40
CA TYR A 131 3.31 -4.78 0.75
C TYR A 131 4.07 -4.50 -0.53
#